data_f6481e48ade8d023e1589365509e09ca
#
_entry.id   f6481e48ade8d023e1589365509e09ca
#
_cell.length_a   1.000
_cell.length_b   1.000
_cell.length_c   1.000
_cell.angle_alpha   90.00
_cell.angle_beta   90.00
_cell.angle_gamma   90.00
#
_symmetry.space_group_name_H-M   'P 1'
#
loop_
_entity.id
_entity.type
_entity.pdbx_description
1 polymer ?
#
loop_
_entity_poly.entity_id
_entity_poly.type
_entity_poly.pdbx_seq_one_letter_code
_entity_poly.pdbx_strand_id
1 'polypeptide(L)'
;MLRFCLLCCLIPLFAQGQSVEEIRKVYTTASTTKEHTAQFYQLMQGVSTSTPLLQAYKGAALMMYAKQSGKLRQSLKEGKALIEGAIEKEPANIELRMVRLSVQEHLPKVVPYRSEIKEDRAFIQNHIAEQPQPLKKYIENYINNAN
;
A
#
# COMPACT_ATOMS: atom_id res chain seq x y z
N MET A 1 -61.28 -3.17 -6.25
CA MET A 1 -60.20 -2.16 -6.03
C MET A 1 -59.03 -2.91 -5.41
N LEU A 2 -58.03 -3.29 -6.22
CA LEU A 2 -56.87 -4.03 -5.79
C LEU A 2 -55.70 -3.06 -5.65
N ARG A 3 -55.28 -2.73 -4.41
CA ARG A 3 -54.12 -1.89 -4.11
C ARG A 3 -52.87 -2.78 -4.18
N PHE A 4 -52.13 -2.66 -5.25
CA PHE A 4 -50.79 -3.24 -5.38
C PHE A 4 -49.83 -2.37 -4.57
N CYS A 5 -49.43 -2.83 -3.37
CA CYS A 5 -48.32 -2.28 -2.64
C CYS A 5 -47.01 -2.77 -3.28
N LEU A 6 -46.38 -1.90 -4.06
CA LEU A 6 -45.02 -2.13 -4.58
C LEU A 6 -44.04 -1.96 -3.43
N LEU A 7 -43.63 -3.08 -2.82
CA LEU A 7 -42.57 -3.10 -1.79
C LEU A 7 -41.22 -2.94 -2.51
N CYS A 8 -40.76 -1.72 -2.58
CA CYS A 8 -39.40 -1.39 -3.08
C CYS A 8 -38.38 -1.91 -2.09
N CYS A 9 -37.83 -3.11 -2.32
CA CYS A 9 -36.69 -3.63 -1.59
C CYS A 9 -35.46 -2.77 -1.93
N LEU A 10 -35.18 -1.77 -1.09
CA LEU A 10 -33.89 -1.09 -1.06
C LEU A 10 -32.85 -2.10 -0.56
N ILE A 11 -32.17 -2.75 -1.50
CA ILE A 11 -30.95 -3.50 -1.19
C ILE A 11 -29.87 -2.45 -0.91
N PRO A 12 -29.33 -2.36 0.33
CA PRO A 12 -28.18 -1.50 0.57
C PRO A 12 -27.01 -2.09 -0.22
N LEU A 13 -26.54 -1.36 -1.24
CA LEU A 13 -25.26 -1.59 -1.86
C LEU A 13 -24.20 -1.27 -0.78
N PHE A 14 -23.79 -2.28 0.00
CA PHE A 14 -22.58 -2.20 0.76
C PHE A 14 -21.43 -2.14 -0.26
N ALA A 15 -20.97 -0.94 -0.57
CA ALA A 15 -19.67 -0.74 -1.15
C ALA A 15 -18.66 -1.25 -0.10
N GLN A 16 -18.26 -2.52 -0.22
CA GLN A 16 -17.19 -3.10 0.59
C GLN A 16 -15.89 -2.44 0.17
N GLY A 17 -15.59 -1.30 0.78
CA GLY A 17 -14.25 -0.72 0.73
C GLY A 17 -13.29 -1.72 1.36
N GLN A 18 -12.23 -2.10 0.63
CA GLN A 18 -11.19 -2.96 1.17
C GLN A 18 -10.63 -2.35 2.45
N SER A 19 -10.58 -3.13 3.54
CA SER A 19 -10.07 -2.63 4.81
C SER A 19 -8.54 -2.47 4.75
N VAL A 20 -8.00 -1.56 5.52
CA VAL A 20 -6.54 -1.37 5.64
C VAL A 20 -5.87 -2.65 6.13
N GLU A 21 -6.51 -3.41 7.01
CA GLU A 21 -6.02 -4.69 7.52
C GLU A 21 -5.90 -5.74 6.42
N GLU A 22 -6.85 -5.79 5.50
CA GLU A 22 -6.79 -6.69 4.35
C GLU A 22 -5.66 -6.30 3.40
N ILE A 23 -5.47 -5.02 3.13
CA ILE A 23 -4.36 -4.50 2.34
C ILE A 23 -3.03 -4.87 2.99
N ARG A 24 -2.86 -4.64 4.30
CA ARG A 24 -1.65 -5.03 5.06
C ARG A 24 -1.37 -6.52 4.95
N LYS A 25 -2.40 -7.36 5.10
CA LYS A 25 -2.28 -8.82 4.98
C LYS A 25 -1.76 -9.25 3.62
N VAL A 26 -2.31 -8.72 2.54
CA VAL A 26 -1.86 -9.04 1.17
C VAL A 26 -0.48 -8.46 0.90
N TYR A 27 -0.19 -7.27 1.41
CA TYR A 27 1.10 -6.60 1.24
C TYR A 27 2.27 -7.38 1.84
N THR A 28 2.09 -8.10 2.96
CA THR A 28 3.17 -8.88 3.61
C THR A 28 3.83 -9.91 2.68
N THR A 29 3.11 -10.40 1.69
CA THR A 29 3.62 -11.40 0.72
C THR A 29 3.78 -10.86 -0.69
N ALA A 30 3.42 -9.60 -0.93
CA ALA A 30 3.31 -9.01 -2.27
C ALA A 30 4.61 -9.09 -3.10
N SER A 31 5.78 -9.05 -2.45
CA SER A 31 7.09 -9.12 -3.12
C SER A 31 7.67 -10.53 -3.28
N THR A 32 7.00 -11.56 -2.75
CA THR A 32 7.57 -12.92 -2.68
C THR A 32 7.51 -13.68 -4.01
N THR A 33 6.45 -13.49 -4.78
CA THR A 33 6.28 -14.11 -6.10
C THR A 33 5.63 -13.13 -7.09
N LYS A 34 5.72 -13.45 -8.38
CA LYS A 34 5.04 -12.66 -9.42
C LYS A 34 3.52 -12.69 -9.26
N GLU A 35 2.98 -13.83 -8.84
CA GLU A 35 1.56 -14.04 -8.60
C GLU A 35 1.07 -13.18 -7.44
N HIS A 36 1.79 -13.14 -6.32
CA HIS A 36 1.48 -12.29 -5.19
C HIS A 36 1.57 -10.80 -5.53
N THR A 37 2.58 -10.40 -6.31
CA THR A 37 2.66 -9.03 -6.84
C THR A 37 1.44 -8.69 -7.68
N ALA A 38 1.01 -9.58 -8.58
CA ALA A 38 -0.17 -9.37 -9.41
C ALA A 38 -1.46 -9.31 -8.57
N GLN A 39 -1.61 -10.16 -7.55
CA GLN A 39 -2.75 -10.11 -6.62
C GLN A 39 -2.82 -8.77 -5.88
N PHE A 40 -1.70 -8.30 -5.34
CA PHE A 40 -1.65 -7.02 -4.67
C PHE A 40 -1.98 -5.86 -5.62
N TYR A 41 -1.45 -5.89 -6.83
CA TYR A 41 -1.77 -4.90 -7.85
C TYR A 41 -3.28 -4.89 -8.18
N GLN A 42 -3.90 -6.05 -8.40
CA GLN A 42 -5.33 -6.16 -8.68
C GLN A 42 -6.18 -5.67 -7.50
N LEU A 43 -5.83 -6.04 -6.27
CA LEU A 43 -6.49 -5.52 -5.08
C LEU A 43 -6.50 -3.99 -5.08
N MET A 44 -5.35 -3.37 -5.30
CA MET A 44 -5.21 -1.91 -5.27
C MET A 44 -5.86 -1.19 -6.45
N GLN A 45 -6.21 -1.87 -7.55
CA GLN A 45 -7.01 -1.25 -8.62
C GLN A 45 -8.43 -0.89 -8.16
N GLY A 46 -9.03 -1.68 -7.28
CA GLY A 46 -10.35 -1.44 -6.71
C GLY A 46 -10.39 -0.48 -5.51
N VAL A 47 -9.22 -0.06 -5.02
CA VAL A 47 -9.11 0.77 -3.81
C VAL A 47 -9.09 2.26 -4.15
N SER A 48 -9.93 3.05 -3.46
CA SER A 48 -9.89 4.51 -3.53
C SER A 48 -8.62 5.06 -2.89
N THR A 49 -8.03 6.09 -3.48
CA THR A 49 -6.86 6.81 -2.94
C THR A 49 -7.26 8.00 -2.08
N SER A 50 -8.33 7.87 -1.30
CA SER A 50 -8.90 8.94 -0.47
C SER A 50 -8.03 9.37 0.71
N THR A 51 -7.10 8.50 1.15
CA THR A 51 -6.17 8.80 2.24
C THR A 51 -4.72 8.67 1.77
N PRO A 52 -3.76 9.36 2.42
CA PRO A 52 -2.33 9.21 2.12
C PRO A 52 -1.86 7.75 2.21
N LEU A 53 -2.34 6.99 3.19
CA LEU A 53 -1.98 5.59 3.34
C LEU A 53 -2.40 4.73 2.14
N LEU A 54 -3.65 4.85 1.69
CA LEU A 54 -4.14 4.14 0.51
C LEU A 54 -3.42 4.59 -0.77
N GLN A 55 -3.10 5.88 -0.85
CA GLN A 55 -2.29 6.43 -1.94
C GLN A 55 -0.90 5.80 -1.99
N ALA A 56 -0.23 5.64 -0.85
CA ALA A 56 1.09 5.01 -0.77
C ALA A 56 1.05 3.51 -1.16
N TYR A 57 0.08 2.75 -0.68
CA TYR A 57 -0.09 1.35 -1.09
C TYR A 57 -0.40 1.21 -2.58
N LYS A 58 -1.18 2.11 -3.17
CA LYS A 58 -1.40 2.18 -4.62
C LYS A 58 -0.09 2.42 -5.38
N GLY A 59 0.72 3.35 -4.89
CA GLY A 59 2.05 3.62 -5.43
C GLY A 59 2.97 2.40 -5.36
N ALA A 60 2.98 1.71 -4.23
CA ALA A 60 3.74 0.47 -4.04
C ALA A 60 3.29 -0.62 -5.04
N ALA A 61 1.99 -0.81 -5.21
CA ALA A 61 1.45 -1.78 -6.16
C ALA A 61 1.89 -1.50 -7.61
N LEU A 62 1.83 -0.23 -8.03
CA LEU A 62 2.31 0.19 -9.35
C LEU A 62 3.80 -0.11 -9.54
N MET A 63 4.63 0.24 -8.55
CA MET A 63 6.08 0.06 -8.65
C MET A 63 6.48 -1.42 -8.63
N MET A 64 5.87 -2.23 -7.76
CA MET A 64 6.15 -3.67 -7.68
C MET A 64 5.71 -4.41 -8.94
N TYR A 65 4.57 -4.05 -9.51
CA TYR A 65 4.02 -4.65 -10.73
C TYR A 65 4.62 -4.08 -12.03
N ALA A 66 5.44 -3.04 -11.96
CA ALA A 66 5.92 -2.26 -13.10
C ALA A 66 6.55 -3.14 -14.22
N LYS A 67 7.37 -4.12 -13.84
CA LYS A 67 8.01 -5.03 -14.79
C LYS A 67 7.00 -5.93 -15.52
N GLN A 68 5.93 -6.34 -14.83
CA GLN A 68 4.88 -7.21 -15.38
C GLN A 68 3.86 -6.43 -16.21
N SER A 69 3.70 -5.14 -15.95
CA SER A 69 2.68 -4.29 -16.58
C SER A 69 2.94 -4.00 -18.07
N GLY A 70 4.16 -4.20 -18.55
CA GLY A 70 4.60 -3.73 -19.87
C GLY A 70 4.79 -2.20 -19.96
N LYS A 71 4.52 -1.45 -18.89
CA LYS A 71 4.61 0.01 -18.80
C LYS A 71 5.61 0.45 -17.72
N LEU A 72 6.79 -0.19 -17.71
CA LEU A 72 7.79 -0.05 -16.65
C LEU A 72 8.04 1.40 -16.22
N ARG A 73 8.41 2.27 -17.16
CA ARG A 73 8.78 3.65 -16.87
C ARG A 73 7.60 4.46 -16.30
N GLN A 74 6.41 4.29 -16.88
CA GLN A 74 5.19 4.97 -16.43
C GLN A 74 4.82 4.52 -15.02
N SER A 75 4.76 3.21 -14.77
CA SER A 75 4.41 2.64 -13.47
C SER A 75 5.39 3.06 -12.37
N LEU A 76 6.68 3.09 -12.66
CA LEU A 76 7.69 3.58 -11.70
C LEU A 76 7.52 5.06 -11.40
N LYS A 77 7.27 5.89 -12.40
CA LYS A 77 7.06 7.34 -12.23
C LYS A 77 5.81 7.65 -11.40
N GLU A 78 4.69 7.02 -11.77
CA GLU A 78 3.41 7.22 -11.08
C GLU A 78 3.45 6.69 -9.65
N GLY A 79 3.98 5.49 -9.48
CA GLY A 79 4.10 4.87 -8.16
C GLY A 79 4.97 5.68 -7.21
N LYS A 80 6.12 6.18 -7.67
CA LYS A 80 6.96 7.09 -6.89
C LYS A 80 6.21 8.36 -6.50
N ALA A 81 5.53 9.01 -7.43
CA ALA A 81 4.79 10.23 -7.16
C ALA A 81 3.69 10.04 -6.09
N LEU A 82 3.00 8.89 -6.12
CA LEU A 82 1.99 8.55 -5.12
C LEU A 82 2.59 8.34 -3.72
N ILE A 83 3.71 7.63 -3.62
CA ILE A 83 4.39 7.38 -2.32
C ILE A 83 4.92 8.70 -1.75
N GLU A 84 5.67 9.46 -2.53
CA GLU A 84 6.24 10.73 -2.07
C GLU A 84 5.15 11.74 -1.71
N GLY A 85 4.11 11.88 -2.53
CA GLY A 85 2.97 12.76 -2.23
C GLY A 85 2.20 12.35 -0.97
N ALA A 86 2.14 11.06 -0.64
CA ALA A 86 1.56 10.59 0.62
C ALA A 86 2.41 11.02 1.82
N ILE A 87 3.74 10.84 1.73
CA ILE A 87 4.68 11.21 2.79
C ILE A 87 4.72 12.74 3.00
N GLU A 88 4.62 13.53 1.93
CA GLU A 88 4.52 14.99 2.05
C GLU A 88 3.27 15.45 2.84
N LYS A 89 2.16 14.73 2.69
CA LYS A 89 0.92 15.03 3.43
C LYS A 89 0.98 14.60 4.90
N GLU A 90 1.65 13.50 5.20
CA GLU A 90 1.76 12.93 6.54
C GLU A 90 3.21 12.50 6.84
N PRO A 91 4.16 13.45 7.00
CA PRO A 91 5.58 13.14 7.11
C PRO A 91 5.97 12.37 8.38
N ALA A 92 5.12 12.41 9.41
CA ALA A 92 5.32 11.68 10.67
C ALA A 92 4.67 10.28 10.67
N ASN A 93 3.99 9.89 9.60
CA ASN A 93 3.34 8.58 9.52
C ASN A 93 4.37 7.48 9.23
N ILE A 94 4.64 6.66 10.25
CA ILE A 94 5.64 5.59 10.20
C ILE A 94 5.32 4.52 9.15
N GLU A 95 4.05 4.23 8.90
CA GLU A 95 3.64 3.23 7.92
C GLU A 95 3.95 3.67 6.49
N LEU A 96 3.81 4.96 6.18
CA LEU A 96 4.22 5.51 4.88
C LEU A 96 5.72 5.36 4.64
N ARG A 97 6.54 5.58 5.69
CA ARG A 97 7.99 5.36 5.64
C ARG A 97 8.33 3.88 5.42
N MET A 98 7.62 2.97 6.10
CA MET A 98 7.78 1.54 5.89
C MET A 98 7.42 1.12 4.45
N VAL A 99 6.32 1.64 3.88
CA VAL A 99 5.93 1.36 2.49
C VAL A 99 7.00 1.82 1.52
N ARG A 100 7.53 3.05 1.67
CA ARG A 100 8.63 3.55 0.83
C ARG A 100 9.88 2.68 0.96
N LEU A 101 10.29 2.39 2.19
CA LEU A 101 11.44 1.54 2.48
C LEU A 101 11.31 0.18 1.79
N SER A 102 10.17 -0.49 1.94
CA SER A 102 9.95 -1.82 1.35
C SER A 102 10.03 -1.80 -0.17
N VAL A 103 9.45 -0.79 -0.81
CA VAL A 103 9.55 -0.64 -2.27
C VAL A 103 11.00 -0.42 -2.70
N GLN A 104 11.72 0.48 -2.04
CA GLN A 104 13.12 0.80 -2.39
C GLN A 104 14.05 -0.40 -2.20
N GLU A 105 13.82 -1.23 -1.19
CA GLU A 105 14.62 -2.44 -0.95
C GLU A 105 14.39 -3.54 -1.98
N HIS A 106 13.16 -3.68 -2.48
CA HIS A 106 12.79 -4.73 -3.45
C HIS A 106 12.99 -4.33 -4.92
N LEU A 107 13.17 -3.03 -5.20
CA LEU A 107 13.44 -2.58 -6.56
C LEU A 107 14.84 -3.02 -7.04
N PRO A 108 14.99 -3.35 -8.33
CA PRO A 108 16.30 -3.59 -8.92
C PRO A 108 17.26 -2.41 -8.67
N LYS A 109 18.53 -2.70 -8.41
CA LYS A 109 19.55 -1.67 -8.09
C LYS A 109 19.75 -0.62 -9.18
N VAL A 110 19.36 -0.93 -10.41
CA VAL A 110 19.41 0.00 -11.54
C VAL A 110 18.32 1.08 -11.49
N VAL A 111 17.28 0.92 -10.64
CA VAL A 111 16.25 1.94 -10.45
C VAL A 111 16.75 2.98 -9.45
N PRO A 112 16.90 4.26 -9.85
CA PRO A 112 17.47 5.30 -9.00
C PRO A 112 16.45 5.86 -7.99
N TYR A 113 15.91 4.99 -7.15
CA TYR A 113 14.95 5.32 -6.08
C TYR A 113 15.33 4.57 -4.82
N ARG A 114 16.41 5.01 -4.17
CA ARG A 114 17.00 4.32 -3.01
C ARG A 114 17.62 5.27 -1.97
N SER A 115 17.53 6.57 -2.18
CA SER A 115 18.22 7.58 -1.36
C SER A 115 17.74 7.62 0.09
N GLU A 116 16.47 7.28 0.34
CA GLU A 116 15.81 7.43 1.64
C GLU A 116 15.88 6.18 2.53
N ILE A 117 16.46 5.06 2.05
CA ILE A 117 16.51 3.79 2.79
C ILE A 117 17.06 3.94 4.21
N LYS A 118 18.19 4.62 4.35
CA LYS A 118 18.82 4.83 5.66
C LYS A 118 17.99 5.73 6.57
N GLU A 119 17.44 6.80 6.01
CA GLU A 119 16.60 7.74 6.74
C GLU A 119 15.32 7.07 7.23
N ASP A 120 14.63 6.32 6.34
CA ASP A 120 13.38 5.65 6.70
C ASP A 120 13.59 4.54 7.73
N ARG A 121 14.70 3.78 7.65
CA ARG A 121 15.05 2.81 8.69
C ARG A 121 15.27 3.48 10.05
N ALA A 122 16.03 4.56 10.10
CA ALA A 122 16.26 5.30 11.33
C ALA A 122 14.97 5.91 11.89
N PHE A 123 14.13 6.48 11.02
CA PHE A 123 12.84 7.03 11.41
C PHE A 123 11.94 5.97 12.05
N ILE A 124 11.81 4.81 11.40
CA ILE A 124 11.00 3.70 11.92
C ILE A 124 11.53 3.21 13.27
N GLN A 125 12.85 2.99 13.40
CA GLN A 125 13.47 2.54 14.65
C GLN A 125 13.22 3.50 15.82
N ASN A 126 13.24 4.81 15.55
CA ASN A 126 13.06 5.83 16.57
C ASN A 126 11.59 6.01 17.02
N HIS A 127 10.62 5.62 16.19
CA HIS A 127 9.20 5.91 16.44
C HIS A 127 8.31 4.66 16.61
N ILE A 128 8.86 3.46 16.40
CA ILE A 128 8.07 2.22 16.46
C ILE A 128 7.54 1.91 17.86
N ALA A 129 8.29 2.28 18.91
CA ALA A 129 7.90 2.02 20.28
C ALA A 129 6.60 2.74 20.67
N GLU A 130 6.32 3.88 20.06
CA GLU A 130 5.18 4.75 20.33
C GLU A 130 3.91 4.33 19.58
N GLN A 131 4.02 3.36 18.66
CA GLN A 131 2.90 2.98 17.82
C GLN A 131 1.91 2.08 18.56
N PRO A 132 0.59 2.25 18.32
CA PRO A 132 -0.43 1.37 18.89
C PRO A 132 -0.40 -0.01 18.23
N GLN A 133 -0.87 -1.03 18.96
CA GLN A 133 -1.19 -2.30 18.35
C GLN A 133 -2.50 -2.17 17.52
N PRO A 134 -2.66 -2.86 16.41
CA PRO A 134 -1.77 -3.88 15.80
C PRO A 134 -0.68 -3.33 14.85
N LEU A 135 -0.64 -2.00 14.61
CA LEU A 135 0.31 -1.37 13.67
C LEU A 135 1.77 -1.66 14.05
N LYS A 136 2.10 -1.52 15.33
CA LYS A 136 3.44 -1.81 15.83
C LYS A 136 3.90 -3.21 15.42
N LYS A 137 3.09 -4.23 15.72
CA LYS A 137 3.40 -5.63 15.38
C LYS A 137 3.57 -5.83 13.86
N TYR A 138 2.73 -5.18 13.06
CA TYR A 138 2.80 -5.26 11.61
C TYR A 138 4.15 -4.73 11.08
N ILE A 139 4.59 -3.57 11.56
CA ILE A 139 5.86 -2.96 11.15
C ILE A 139 7.05 -3.74 11.69
N GLU A 140 7.01 -4.21 12.96
CA GLU A 140 8.06 -5.06 13.54
C GLU A 140 8.25 -6.35 12.73
N ASN A 141 7.16 -7.00 12.33
CA ASN A 141 7.23 -8.20 11.50
C ASN A 141 7.91 -7.91 10.14
N TYR A 142 7.63 -6.76 9.53
CA TYR A 142 8.30 -6.37 8.29
C TYR A 142 9.81 -6.21 8.50
N ILE A 143 10.22 -5.43 9.50
CA ILE A 143 11.64 -5.16 9.77
C ILE A 143 12.42 -6.45 10.10
N ASN A 144 11.82 -7.36 10.87
CA ASN A 144 12.47 -8.61 11.28
C ASN A 144 12.60 -9.61 10.12
N ASN A 145 11.70 -9.59 9.15
CA ASN A 145 11.73 -10.48 7.98
C ASN A 145 12.56 -9.92 6.81
N ALA A 146 12.94 -8.65 6.85
CA ALA A 146 13.74 -7.99 5.82
C ALA A 146 15.27 -8.12 6.01
N ASN A 147 15.72 -8.85 7.06
CA ASN A 147 17.15 -9.08 7.37
C ASN A 147 17.62 -10.45 6.88
#